data_b2b0f34c5a9438415e3a4111557f5617
#
_entry.id   b2b0f34c5a9438415e3a4111557f5617
#
_cell.length_a   1.000
_cell.length_b   1.000
_cell.length_c   1.000
_cell.angle_alpha   90.00
_cell.angle_beta   90.00
_cell.angle_gamma   90.00
#
_symmetry.space_group_name_H-M   'P 1'
#
loop_
_entity.id
_entity.type
_entity.pdbx_description
1 polymer ?
#
loop_
_entity_poly.entity_id
_entity_poly.type
_entity_poly.pdbx_seq_one_letter_code
_entity_poly.pdbx_strand_id
1 'polypeptide(L)'
;MNERPSLAVEDVYTSYGLSQVLFGVSLSVMPGECVCLLGRNGVGKTTTMRSIMGLTPPHRGRVVWKGRDITGRAPYEIARAGIGFVPEDRRIFADLTVWENLDVASRRRRDGAWTTERVFDLFPKLADLVDRQGGFLSGGEQQMLTIARTLMGNPELLLLDEPSEGLAPLVVEHLVEQIRRLKREGLTILLAEQNVEFCLDLADRVYVLEKGHIRYEGSAHAFSADESIRHQFLAL
;
A
#
# COMPACT_ATOMS: atom_id res chain seq x y z
N MET A 1 10.59 5.07 -25.71
CA MET A 1 9.13 5.14 -25.57
C MET A 1 8.87 5.65 -24.15
N ASN A 2 8.16 6.79 -23.97
CA ASN A 2 7.79 7.24 -22.64
C ASN A 2 6.75 6.23 -22.09
N GLU A 3 7.17 5.38 -21.18
CA GLU A 3 6.23 4.51 -20.47
C GLU A 3 5.28 5.38 -19.66
N ARG A 4 3.98 5.09 -19.78
CA ARG A 4 2.97 5.81 -19.02
C ARG A 4 2.88 5.21 -17.62
N PRO A 5 2.68 6.03 -16.57
CA PRO A 5 2.50 5.52 -15.22
C PRO A 5 1.28 4.58 -15.16
N SER A 6 1.39 3.52 -14.35
CA SER A 6 0.26 2.66 -14.01
C SER A 6 -0.76 3.42 -13.20
N LEU A 7 -0.31 4.16 -12.18
CA LEU A 7 -1.12 5.06 -11.38
C LEU A 7 -0.64 6.50 -11.52
N ALA A 8 -1.55 7.44 -11.74
CA ALA A 8 -1.29 8.87 -11.61
C ALA A 8 -2.37 9.50 -10.71
N VAL A 9 -1.92 10.26 -9.73
CA VAL A 9 -2.72 11.13 -8.87
C VAL A 9 -2.39 12.55 -9.27
N GLU A 10 -3.38 13.34 -9.69
CA GLU A 10 -3.17 14.62 -10.32
C GLU A 10 -3.97 15.72 -9.61
N ASP A 11 -3.26 16.65 -8.95
CA ASP A 11 -3.79 17.84 -8.26
C ASP A 11 -4.98 17.52 -7.32
N VAL A 12 -4.84 16.45 -6.51
CA VAL A 12 -5.91 15.91 -5.68
C VAL A 12 -6.10 16.73 -4.40
N TYR A 13 -7.35 17.15 -4.18
CA TYR A 13 -7.81 17.81 -2.95
C TYR A 13 -8.88 16.96 -2.28
N THR A 14 -8.68 16.63 -1.01
CA THR A 14 -9.58 15.74 -0.24
C THR A 14 -9.86 16.32 1.13
N SER A 15 -11.13 16.24 1.56
CA SER A 15 -11.61 16.75 2.85
C SER A 15 -12.43 15.70 3.59
N TYR A 16 -12.46 15.78 4.91
CA TYR A 16 -13.44 15.12 5.79
C TYR A 16 -14.40 16.19 6.31
N GLY A 17 -15.61 16.25 5.74
CA GLY A 17 -16.53 17.34 5.99
C GLY A 17 -15.92 18.70 5.60
N LEU A 18 -15.78 19.60 6.56
CA LEU A 18 -15.16 20.92 6.35
C LEU A 18 -13.64 20.92 6.51
N SER A 19 -13.04 19.83 6.98
CA SER A 19 -11.61 19.76 7.26
C SER A 19 -10.86 19.24 6.04
N GLN A 20 -10.19 20.14 5.34
CA GLN A 20 -9.34 19.76 4.21
C GLN A 20 -8.03 19.15 4.69
N VAL A 21 -7.63 18.05 4.07
CA VAL A 21 -6.43 17.26 4.42
C VAL A 21 -5.42 17.25 3.27
N LEU A 22 -5.86 17.08 2.02
CA LEU A 22 -4.97 17.09 0.86
C LEU A 22 -5.15 18.38 0.07
N PHE A 23 -4.03 18.96 -0.36
CA PHE A 23 -3.95 20.27 -1.00
C PHE A 23 -3.14 20.16 -2.29
N GLY A 24 -3.73 19.59 -3.35
CA GLY A 24 -3.11 19.47 -4.66
C GLY A 24 -2.02 18.38 -4.71
N VAL A 25 -2.27 17.25 -4.07
CA VAL A 25 -1.34 16.10 -4.09
C VAL A 25 -1.24 15.55 -5.50
N SER A 26 0.00 15.45 -5.99
CA SER A 26 0.33 14.81 -7.26
C SER A 26 1.44 13.80 -7.07
N LEU A 27 1.25 12.57 -7.53
CA LEU A 27 2.24 11.50 -7.54
C LEU A 27 1.96 10.51 -8.68
N SER A 28 2.96 9.73 -9.03
CA SER A 28 2.81 8.67 -10.03
C SER A 28 3.56 7.40 -9.62
N VAL A 29 3.10 6.26 -10.12
CA VAL A 29 3.75 4.96 -9.92
C VAL A 29 3.85 4.26 -11.28
N MET A 30 5.07 3.87 -11.65
CA MET A 30 5.32 3.14 -12.90
C MET A 30 5.02 1.64 -12.73
N PRO A 31 4.81 0.89 -13.82
CA PRO A 31 4.64 -0.56 -13.74
C PRO A 31 5.83 -1.24 -13.05
N GLY A 32 5.58 -2.09 -12.05
CA GLY A 32 6.60 -2.82 -11.29
C GLY A 32 7.43 -1.96 -10.33
N GLU A 33 7.16 -0.64 -10.25
CA GLU A 33 7.84 0.26 -9.32
C GLU A 33 7.28 0.12 -7.91
N CYS A 34 8.15 0.23 -6.91
CA CYS A 34 7.79 0.45 -5.51
C CYS A 34 8.04 1.93 -5.17
N VAL A 35 6.97 2.68 -4.96
CA VAL A 35 7.00 4.09 -4.55
C VAL A 35 6.63 4.21 -3.09
N CYS A 36 7.39 4.98 -2.31
CA CYS A 36 7.05 5.30 -0.93
C CYS A 36 6.52 6.74 -0.81
N LEU A 37 5.36 6.88 -0.18
CA LEU A 37 4.81 8.14 0.32
C LEU A 37 5.19 8.29 1.79
N LEU A 38 6.28 8.99 2.04
CA LEU A 38 6.88 9.16 3.36
C LEU A 38 6.32 10.42 4.05
N GLY A 39 6.13 10.36 5.35
CA GLY A 39 5.71 11.51 6.15
C GLY A 39 5.25 11.13 7.55
N ARG A 40 5.18 12.14 8.44
CA ARG A 40 4.74 11.97 9.84
C ARG A 40 3.26 11.56 9.91
N ASN A 41 2.81 11.13 11.09
CA ASN A 41 1.39 10.84 11.31
C ASN A 41 0.54 12.10 11.16
N GLY A 42 -0.65 11.93 10.56
CA GLY A 42 -1.62 13.00 10.33
C GLY A 42 -1.33 13.93 9.14
N VAL A 43 -0.27 13.71 8.35
CA VAL A 43 0.05 14.58 7.19
C VAL A 43 -0.79 14.32 5.95
N GLY A 44 -1.57 13.20 5.91
CA GLY A 44 -2.47 12.88 4.80
C GLY A 44 -2.13 11.61 4.01
N LYS A 45 -1.18 10.76 4.46
CA LYS A 45 -0.79 9.51 3.79
C LYS A 45 -2.00 8.58 3.58
N THR A 46 -2.65 8.17 4.66
CA THR A 46 -3.87 7.35 4.65
C THR A 46 -4.98 8.00 3.82
N THR A 47 -5.13 9.34 3.90
CA THR A 47 -6.11 10.05 3.09
C THR A 47 -5.81 9.93 1.59
N THR A 48 -4.53 9.96 1.20
CA THR A 48 -4.11 9.75 -0.19
C THR A 48 -4.49 8.34 -0.66
N MET A 49 -4.17 7.29 0.14
CA MET A 49 -4.57 5.92 -0.16
C MET A 49 -6.09 5.75 -0.27
N ARG A 50 -6.83 6.34 0.66
CA ARG A 50 -8.30 6.31 0.66
C ARG A 50 -8.91 7.07 -0.51
N SER A 51 -8.28 8.16 -0.96
CA SER A 51 -8.70 8.92 -2.15
C SER A 51 -8.52 8.08 -3.42
N ILE A 52 -7.40 7.38 -3.56
CA ILE A 52 -7.13 6.45 -4.67
C ILE A 52 -8.18 5.33 -4.69
N MET A 53 -8.51 4.77 -3.52
CA MET A 53 -9.48 3.67 -3.39
C MET A 53 -10.95 4.09 -3.46
N GLY A 54 -11.25 5.39 -3.62
CA GLY A 54 -12.63 5.88 -3.63
C GLY A 54 -13.34 5.79 -2.27
N LEU A 55 -12.61 5.51 -1.18
CA LEU A 55 -13.14 5.47 0.20
C LEU A 55 -13.37 6.88 0.77
N THR A 56 -12.59 7.84 0.31
CA THR A 56 -12.73 9.27 0.59
C THR A 56 -12.46 10.02 -0.71
N PRO A 57 -13.46 10.11 -1.62
CA PRO A 57 -13.26 10.66 -2.94
C PRO A 57 -12.74 12.11 -2.89
N PRO A 58 -11.77 12.48 -3.75
CA PRO A 58 -11.35 13.87 -3.87
C PRO A 58 -12.47 14.73 -4.44
N HIS A 59 -12.58 15.96 -3.97
CA HIS A 59 -13.54 16.93 -4.50
C HIS A 59 -12.95 17.74 -5.68
N ARG A 60 -11.63 17.65 -5.89
CA ARG A 60 -10.90 18.23 -7.03
C ARG A 60 -9.69 17.37 -7.36
N GLY A 61 -9.26 17.43 -8.62
CA GLY A 61 -8.16 16.63 -9.16
C GLY A 61 -8.64 15.31 -9.74
N ARG A 62 -7.69 14.44 -10.11
CA ARG A 62 -7.98 13.15 -10.75
C ARG A 62 -7.10 12.05 -10.21
N VAL A 63 -7.66 10.83 -10.24
CA VAL A 63 -6.93 9.57 -10.06
C VAL A 63 -7.07 8.75 -11.33
N VAL A 64 -5.95 8.46 -11.97
CA VAL A 64 -5.90 7.74 -13.25
C VAL A 64 -5.20 6.41 -13.05
N TRP A 65 -5.85 5.31 -13.39
CA TRP A 65 -5.32 3.96 -13.36
C TRP A 65 -5.24 3.40 -14.78
N LYS A 66 -4.04 3.06 -15.23
CA LYS A 66 -3.79 2.52 -16.59
C LYS A 66 -4.46 3.37 -17.69
N GLY A 67 -4.35 4.69 -17.56
CA GLY A 67 -4.90 5.66 -18.51
C GLY A 67 -6.42 5.86 -18.41
N ARG A 68 -7.10 5.24 -17.43
CA ARG A 68 -8.53 5.42 -17.17
C ARG A 68 -8.77 6.24 -15.92
N ASP A 69 -9.63 7.24 -16.00
CA ASP A 69 -10.06 8.00 -14.83
C ASP A 69 -10.92 7.11 -13.93
N ILE A 70 -10.48 6.95 -12.68
CA ILE A 70 -11.17 6.19 -11.63
C ILE A 70 -11.64 7.09 -10.46
N THR A 71 -11.55 8.40 -10.62
CA THR A 71 -11.91 9.38 -9.59
C THR A 71 -13.34 9.18 -9.12
N GLY A 72 -13.53 9.03 -7.82
CA GLY A 72 -14.85 8.87 -7.20
C GLY A 72 -15.61 7.59 -7.56
N ARG A 73 -14.99 6.62 -8.24
CA ARG A 73 -15.59 5.31 -8.46
C ARG A 73 -15.76 4.57 -7.15
N ALA A 74 -16.71 3.66 -7.10
CA ALA A 74 -16.95 2.84 -5.92
C ALA A 74 -15.73 1.95 -5.62
N PRO A 75 -15.36 1.74 -4.33
CA PRO A 75 -14.17 0.95 -3.95
C PRO A 75 -14.12 -0.44 -4.57
N TYR A 76 -15.27 -1.10 -4.70
CA TYR A 76 -15.32 -2.44 -5.31
C TYR A 76 -15.01 -2.42 -6.82
N GLU A 77 -15.31 -1.33 -7.54
CA GLU A 77 -14.97 -1.17 -8.96
C GLU A 77 -13.46 -0.96 -9.10
N ILE A 78 -12.86 -0.14 -8.23
CA ILE A 78 -11.43 0.12 -8.18
C ILE A 78 -10.68 -1.18 -7.86
N ALA A 79 -11.15 -1.93 -6.85
CA ALA A 79 -10.58 -3.23 -6.54
C ALA A 79 -10.70 -4.22 -7.70
N ARG A 80 -11.82 -4.23 -8.45
CA ARG A 80 -11.99 -5.06 -9.65
C ARG A 80 -11.10 -4.62 -10.82
N ALA A 81 -10.71 -3.36 -10.86
CA ALA A 81 -9.78 -2.83 -11.85
C ALA A 81 -8.32 -3.24 -11.57
N GLY A 82 -8.04 -3.93 -10.45
CA GLY A 82 -6.73 -4.47 -10.13
C GLY A 82 -5.94 -3.69 -9.08
N ILE A 83 -6.58 -2.85 -8.26
CA ILE A 83 -5.94 -2.16 -7.15
C ILE A 83 -6.32 -2.86 -5.84
N GLY A 84 -5.34 -3.39 -5.11
CA GLY A 84 -5.48 -3.95 -3.77
C GLY A 84 -5.12 -2.93 -2.71
N PHE A 85 -5.79 -2.97 -1.56
CA PHE A 85 -5.53 -2.06 -0.45
C PHE A 85 -5.40 -2.81 0.87
N VAL A 86 -4.29 -2.59 1.54
CA VAL A 86 -3.97 -3.07 2.89
C VAL A 86 -4.00 -1.85 3.82
N PRO A 87 -5.06 -1.67 4.61
CA PRO A 87 -5.17 -0.56 5.53
C PRO A 87 -4.35 -0.79 6.81
N GLU A 88 -3.98 0.29 7.49
CA GLU A 88 -3.27 0.31 8.78
C GLU A 88 -3.95 -0.55 9.85
N ASP A 89 -5.30 -0.48 9.95
CA ASP A 89 -6.12 -1.20 10.92
C ASP A 89 -6.36 -2.68 10.57
N ARG A 90 -5.64 -3.22 9.58
CA ARG A 90 -5.60 -4.62 9.11
C ARG A 90 -6.95 -5.16 8.60
N ARG A 91 -8.06 -4.94 9.27
CA ARG A 91 -9.44 -5.34 8.91
C ARG A 91 -9.61 -6.81 8.52
N ILE A 92 -8.98 -7.71 9.27
CA ILE A 92 -9.23 -9.14 9.12
C ILE A 92 -10.65 -9.50 9.58
N PHE A 93 -11.18 -10.62 9.10
CA PHE A 93 -12.40 -11.22 9.64
C PHE A 93 -12.01 -12.06 10.86
N ALA A 94 -12.22 -11.50 12.06
CA ALA A 94 -11.72 -12.07 13.31
C ALA A 94 -12.32 -13.46 13.63
N ASP A 95 -13.59 -13.67 13.27
CA ASP A 95 -14.32 -14.92 13.53
C ASP A 95 -14.06 -16.00 12.48
N LEU A 96 -13.45 -15.64 11.33
CA LEU A 96 -13.06 -16.57 10.28
C LEU A 96 -11.66 -17.11 10.53
N THR A 97 -11.42 -18.35 10.13
CA THR A 97 -10.09 -18.96 10.10
C THR A 97 -9.18 -18.24 9.09
N VAL A 98 -7.87 -18.51 9.15
CA VAL A 98 -6.92 -18.04 8.13
C VAL A 98 -7.36 -18.48 6.74
N TRP A 99 -7.73 -19.75 6.57
CA TRP A 99 -8.19 -20.28 5.30
C TRP A 99 -9.44 -19.56 4.79
N GLU A 100 -10.45 -19.40 5.64
CA GLU A 100 -11.70 -18.71 5.28
C GLU A 100 -11.48 -17.23 4.93
N ASN A 101 -10.57 -16.54 5.63
CA ASN A 101 -10.15 -15.18 5.27
C ASN A 101 -9.53 -15.10 3.87
N LEU A 102 -8.76 -16.11 3.45
CA LEU A 102 -8.17 -16.17 2.11
C LEU A 102 -9.22 -16.55 1.06
N ASP A 103 -10.07 -17.53 1.35
CA ASP A 103 -11.07 -18.05 0.42
C ASP A 103 -12.10 -16.99 0.03
N VAL A 104 -12.61 -16.23 1.02
CA VAL A 104 -13.60 -15.16 0.77
C VAL A 104 -13.08 -14.06 -0.17
N ALA A 105 -11.77 -13.87 -0.25
CA ALA A 105 -11.13 -12.89 -1.15
C ALA A 105 -10.73 -13.50 -2.49
N SER A 106 -10.80 -14.82 -2.62
CA SER A 106 -10.35 -15.54 -3.81
C SER A 106 -11.18 -15.16 -5.04
N ARG A 107 -10.51 -14.71 -6.08
CA ARG A 107 -11.13 -14.43 -7.38
C ARG A 107 -10.88 -15.56 -8.36
N ARG A 108 -11.73 -15.66 -9.39
CA ARG A 108 -11.55 -16.62 -10.49
C ARG A 108 -10.13 -16.55 -11.04
N ARG A 109 -9.49 -17.71 -11.12
CA ARG A 109 -8.10 -17.88 -11.53
C ARG A 109 -7.90 -17.36 -12.97
N ARG A 110 -6.89 -16.51 -13.14
CA ARG A 110 -6.23 -16.23 -14.41
C ARG A 110 -4.88 -16.93 -14.38
N ASP A 111 -4.26 -17.19 -15.52
CA ASP A 111 -2.88 -17.68 -15.55
C ASP A 111 -1.96 -16.73 -14.77
N GLY A 112 -1.13 -17.28 -13.90
CA GLY A 112 -0.27 -16.50 -12.99
C GLY A 112 -0.96 -15.91 -11.77
N ALA A 113 -2.24 -16.25 -11.51
CA ALA A 113 -2.99 -15.76 -10.35
C ALA A 113 -2.37 -16.16 -9.00
N TRP A 114 -2.64 -15.35 -7.97
CA TRP A 114 -2.39 -15.73 -6.60
C TRP A 114 -3.31 -16.88 -6.19
N THR A 115 -2.71 -17.94 -5.65
CA THR A 115 -3.40 -19.11 -5.09
C THR A 115 -3.06 -19.23 -3.61
N THR A 116 -3.82 -20.02 -2.89
CA THR A 116 -3.56 -20.28 -1.47
C THR A 116 -2.17 -20.87 -1.26
N GLU A 117 -1.75 -21.81 -2.15
CA GLU A 117 -0.42 -22.42 -2.10
C GLU A 117 0.69 -21.38 -2.29
N ARG A 118 0.52 -20.46 -3.26
CA ARG A 118 1.48 -19.38 -3.53
C ARG A 118 1.54 -18.38 -2.38
N VAL A 119 0.39 -18.10 -1.74
CA VAL A 119 0.32 -17.25 -0.55
C VAL A 119 1.04 -17.92 0.63
N PHE A 120 0.85 -19.22 0.84
CA PHE A 120 1.54 -19.95 1.90
C PHE A 120 3.05 -20.11 1.64
N ASP A 121 3.47 -20.17 0.38
CA ASP A 121 4.90 -20.12 0.03
C ASP A 121 5.51 -18.71 0.33
N LEU A 122 4.74 -17.65 0.19
CA LEU A 122 5.16 -16.30 0.58
C LEU A 122 5.11 -16.10 2.10
N PHE A 123 4.10 -16.64 2.78
CA PHE A 123 3.86 -16.53 4.22
C PHE A 123 3.73 -17.91 4.88
N PRO A 124 4.83 -18.69 5.04
CA PRO A 124 4.75 -20.05 5.56
C PRO A 124 4.09 -20.16 6.93
N LYS A 125 4.26 -19.12 7.77
CA LYS A 125 3.64 -19.05 9.10
C LYS A 125 2.11 -19.10 9.06
N LEU A 126 1.48 -18.60 8.00
CA LEU A 126 0.03 -18.68 7.84
C LEU A 126 -0.44 -20.10 7.51
N ALA A 127 0.39 -20.91 6.84
CA ALA A 127 0.07 -22.31 6.59
C ALA A 127 -0.01 -23.13 7.89
N ASP A 128 0.91 -22.84 8.85
CA ASP A 128 0.87 -23.48 10.19
C ASP A 128 -0.37 -23.12 11.01
N LEU A 129 -1.04 -22.03 10.64
CA LEU A 129 -2.16 -21.43 11.36
C LEU A 129 -3.48 -21.50 10.58
N VAL A 130 -3.54 -22.34 9.55
CA VAL A 130 -4.62 -22.38 8.55
C VAL A 130 -6.02 -22.47 9.17
N ASP A 131 -6.19 -23.26 10.21
CA ASP A 131 -7.47 -23.48 10.92
C ASP A 131 -7.68 -22.52 12.11
N ARG A 132 -6.73 -21.62 12.40
CA ARG A 132 -6.84 -20.67 13.51
C ARG A 132 -7.69 -19.49 13.09
N GLN A 133 -8.62 -19.07 13.96
CA GLN A 133 -9.40 -17.85 13.74
C GLN A 133 -8.50 -16.60 13.77
N GLY A 134 -8.80 -15.64 12.89
CA GLY A 134 -8.04 -14.41 12.74
C GLY A 134 -7.89 -13.59 14.01
N GLY A 135 -8.93 -13.58 14.85
CA GLY A 135 -8.91 -12.87 16.13
C GLY A 135 -7.89 -13.39 17.16
N PHE A 136 -7.41 -14.63 17.00
CA PHE A 136 -6.40 -15.24 17.87
C PHE A 136 -4.97 -15.17 17.29
N LEU A 137 -4.79 -14.47 16.19
CA LEU A 137 -3.47 -14.21 15.60
C LEU A 137 -2.78 -13.05 16.32
N SER A 138 -1.45 -13.11 16.41
CA SER A 138 -0.64 -11.96 16.81
C SER A 138 -0.77 -10.81 15.79
N GLY A 139 -0.40 -9.59 16.19
CA GLY A 139 -0.45 -8.43 15.30
C GLY A 139 0.33 -8.62 13.98
N GLY A 140 1.50 -9.26 14.03
CA GLY A 140 2.29 -9.58 12.85
C GLY A 140 1.63 -10.64 11.95
N GLU A 141 1.04 -11.68 12.54
CA GLU A 141 0.29 -12.71 11.80
C GLU A 141 -0.97 -12.11 11.15
N GLN A 142 -1.65 -11.19 11.84
CA GLN A 142 -2.80 -10.45 11.28
C GLN A 142 -2.37 -9.55 10.10
N GLN A 143 -1.21 -8.91 10.21
CA GLN A 143 -0.66 -8.10 9.12
C GLN A 143 -0.35 -8.97 7.89
N MET A 144 0.34 -10.10 8.09
CA MET A 144 0.59 -11.07 7.03
C MET A 144 -0.71 -11.57 6.39
N LEU A 145 -1.73 -11.90 7.21
CA LEU A 145 -3.03 -12.36 6.73
C LEU A 145 -3.74 -11.28 5.90
N THR A 146 -3.65 -10.00 6.29
CA THR A 146 -4.26 -8.89 5.54
C THR A 146 -3.63 -8.74 4.17
N ILE A 147 -2.30 -8.79 4.09
CA ILE A 147 -1.58 -8.74 2.81
C ILE A 147 -1.94 -9.96 1.96
N ALA A 148 -1.85 -11.16 2.54
CA ALA A 148 -2.19 -12.42 1.90
C ALA A 148 -3.59 -12.41 1.29
N ARG A 149 -4.58 -11.99 2.07
CA ARG A 149 -5.98 -11.86 1.63
C ARG A 149 -6.12 -10.86 0.48
N THR A 150 -5.40 -9.74 0.54
CA THR A 150 -5.41 -8.74 -0.54
C THR A 150 -4.81 -9.31 -1.82
N LEU A 151 -3.74 -10.09 -1.73
CA LEU A 151 -3.11 -10.78 -2.87
C LEU A 151 -4.07 -11.79 -3.53
N MET A 152 -4.91 -12.49 -2.76
CA MET A 152 -5.94 -13.40 -3.30
C MET A 152 -6.92 -12.70 -4.25
N GLY A 153 -7.06 -11.37 -4.15
CA GLY A 153 -7.79 -10.53 -5.09
C GLY A 153 -7.09 -10.33 -6.44
N ASN A 154 -5.87 -10.82 -6.61
CA ASN A 154 -5.04 -10.66 -7.81
C ASN A 154 -4.80 -9.20 -8.20
N PRO A 155 -4.29 -8.34 -7.30
CA PRO A 155 -4.01 -6.95 -7.63
C PRO A 155 -2.82 -6.83 -8.58
N GLU A 156 -2.84 -5.77 -9.40
CA GLU A 156 -1.72 -5.34 -10.22
C GLU A 156 -0.99 -4.14 -9.57
N LEU A 157 -1.68 -3.43 -8.67
CA LEU A 157 -1.13 -2.42 -7.76
C LEU A 157 -1.54 -2.76 -6.34
N LEU A 158 -0.57 -2.81 -5.43
CA LEU A 158 -0.79 -2.98 -4.01
C LEU A 158 -0.54 -1.66 -3.28
N LEU A 159 -1.57 -1.15 -2.63
CA LEU A 159 -1.48 -0.02 -1.70
C LEU A 159 -1.26 -0.56 -0.29
N LEU A 160 -0.17 -0.17 0.36
CA LEU A 160 0.17 -0.55 1.73
C LEU A 160 0.18 0.70 2.61
N ASP A 161 -0.70 0.75 3.60
CA ASP A 161 -0.85 1.89 4.50
C ASP A 161 -0.25 1.54 5.87
N GLU A 162 0.92 2.09 6.17
CA GLU A 162 1.72 1.90 7.39
C GLU A 162 1.87 0.42 7.83
N PRO A 163 2.32 -0.45 6.91
CA PRO A 163 2.34 -1.89 7.18
C PRO A 163 3.30 -2.31 8.29
N SER A 164 4.28 -1.48 8.67
CA SER A 164 5.25 -1.76 9.72
C SER A 164 4.77 -1.32 11.12
N GLU A 165 3.68 -0.53 11.21
CA GLU A 165 3.27 0.09 12.47
C GLU A 165 2.85 -0.91 13.53
N GLY A 166 3.39 -0.73 14.76
CA GLY A 166 3.08 -1.57 15.92
C GLY A 166 3.56 -3.01 15.82
N LEU A 167 4.50 -3.30 14.91
CA LEU A 167 5.11 -4.63 14.76
C LEU A 167 6.45 -4.70 15.51
N ALA A 168 6.78 -5.89 16.00
CA ALA A 168 8.09 -6.16 16.58
C ALA A 168 9.19 -6.14 15.48
N PRO A 169 10.44 -5.71 15.81
CA PRO A 169 11.50 -5.55 14.82
C PRO A 169 11.72 -6.76 13.91
N LEU A 170 11.75 -7.96 14.47
CA LEU A 170 11.92 -9.20 13.69
C LEU A 170 10.77 -9.43 12.70
N VAL A 171 9.54 -9.03 13.05
CA VAL A 171 8.38 -9.14 12.14
C VAL A 171 8.50 -8.13 11.02
N VAL A 172 9.02 -6.92 11.32
CA VAL A 172 9.28 -5.88 10.30
C VAL A 172 10.33 -6.37 9.30
N GLU A 173 11.43 -6.98 9.74
CA GLU A 173 12.45 -7.56 8.88
C GLU A 173 11.86 -8.63 7.93
N HIS A 174 11.06 -9.54 8.47
CA HIS A 174 10.35 -10.53 7.66
C HIS A 174 9.41 -9.86 6.65
N LEU A 175 8.66 -8.85 7.06
CA LEU A 175 7.74 -8.14 6.17
C LEU A 175 8.48 -7.44 5.02
N VAL A 176 9.63 -6.82 5.30
CA VAL A 176 10.50 -6.23 4.27
C VAL A 176 10.87 -7.29 3.22
N GLU A 177 11.31 -8.49 3.64
CA GLU A 177 11.69 -9.53 2.69
C GLU A 177 10.50 -10.02 1.85
N GLN A 178 9.31 -10.14 2.44
CA GLN A 178 8.10 -10.52 1.70
C GLN A 178 7.72 -9.45 0.66
N ILE A 179 7.78 -8.17 1.02
CA ILE A 179 7.47 -7.07 0.07
C ILE A 179 8.54 -7.00 -1.03
N ARG A 180 9.83 -7.22 -0.69
CA ARG A 180 10.91 -7.33 -1.70
C ARG A 180 10.63 -8.48 -2.68
N ARG A 181 10.12 -9.62 -2.19
CA ARG A 181 9.75 -10.75 -3.06
C ARG A 181 8.61 -10.37 -4.00
N LEU A 182 7.55 -9.72 -3.51
CA LEU A 182 6.45 -9.22 -4.33
C LEU A 182 6.93 -8.26 -5.42
N LYS A 183 7.84 -7.34 -5.07
CA LYS A 183 8.47 -6.42 -6.01
C LYS A 183 9.27 -7.17 -7.10
N ARG A 184 10.10 -8.16 -6.72
CA ARG A 184 10.85 -8.99 -7.68
C ARG A 184 9.94 -9.76 -8.64
N GLU A 185 8.74 -10.10 -8.22
CA GLU A 185 7.71 -10.74 -9.05
C GLU A 185 6.96 -9.74 -9.96
N GLY A 186 7.34 -8.45 -9.93
CA GLY A 186 6.82 -7.40 -10.81
C GLY A 186 5.54 -6.73 -10.30
N LEU A 187 5.14 -6.95 -9.04
CA LEU A 187 3.99 -6.26 -8.46
C LEU A 187 4.30 -4.77 -8.29
N THR A 188 3.42 -3.92 -8.77
CA THR A 188 3.50 -2.46 -8.55
C THR A 188 3.05 -2.16 -7.12
N ILE A 189 3.80 -1.31 -6.39
CA ILE A 189 3.51 -1.04 -4.98
C ILE A 189 3.54 0.46 -4.71
N LEU A 190 2.53 0.96 -4.02
CA LEU A 190 2.54 2.28 -3.37
C LEU A 190 2.45 2.07 -1.86
N LEU A 191 3.52 2.45 -1.18
CA LEU A 191 3.71 2.28 0.25
C LEU A 191 3.57 3.63 0.95
N ALA A 192 2.68 3.78 1.93
CA ALA A 192 2.65 4.91 2.84
C ALA A 192 3.35 4.52 4.14
N GLU A 193 4.31 5.30 4.57
CA GLU A 193 5.12 4.98 5.75
C GLU A 193 5.62 6.22 6.50
N GLN A 194 5.89 6.02 7.78
CA GLN A 194 6.63 6.97 8.61
C GLN A 194 8.07 6.48 8.84
N ASN A 195 8.29 5.17 8.83
CA ASN A 195 9.59 4.55 9.04
C ASN A 195 10.46 4.70 7.79
N VAL A 196 11.50 5.56 7.90
CA VAL A 196 12.41 5.87 6.79
C VAL A 196 13.21 4.66 6.36
N GLU A 197 13.73 3.87 7.30
CA GLU A 197 14.56 2.70 7.01
C GLU A 197 13.73 1.65 6.26
N PHE A 198 12.52 1.36 6.74
CA PHE A 198 11.59 0.47 6.05
C PHE A 198 11.28 0.95 4.62
N CYS A 199 11.08 2.25 4.45
CA CYS A 199 10.85 2.86 3.14
C CYS A 199 12.05 2.67 2.21
N LEU A 200 13.27 3.02 2.67
CA LEU A 200 14.49 2.97 1.86
C LEU A 200 14.90 1.54 1.49
N ASP A 201 14.56 0.58 2.32
CA ASP A 201 14.78 -0.84 2.05
C ASP A 201 13.98 -1.39 0.86
N LEU A 202 12.88 -0.72 0.50
CA LEU A 202 11.89 -1.22 -0.47
C LEU A 202 11.74 -0.33 -1.70
N ALA A 203 11.77 0.99 -1.51
CA ALA A 203 11.37 1.94 -2.52
C ALA A 203 12.40 2.14 -3.63
N ASP A 204 11.93 2.36 -4.86
CA ASP A 204 12.71 2.89 -5.98
C ASP A 204 12.70 4.42 -5.96
N ARG A 205 11.52 4.99 -5.58
CA ARG A 205 11.28 6.42 -5.54
C ARG A 205 10.48 6.80 -4.29
N VAL A 206 10.76 8.01 -3.79
CA VAL A 206 10.17 8.55 -2.57
C VAL A 206 9.47 9.87 -2.87
N TYR A 207 8.26 10.00 -2.38
CA TYR A 207 7.57 11.27 -2.19
C TYR A 207 7.53 11.60 -0.70
N VAL A 208 7.82 12.85 -0.31
CA VAL A 208 7.62 13.30 1.06
C VAL A 208 6.36 14.16 1.12
N LEU A 209 5.42 13.73 1.97
CA LEU A 209 4.16 14.43 2.22
C LEU A 209 4.26 15.19 3.56
N GLU A 210 3.98 16.49 3.52
CA GLU A 210 3.91 17.35 4.70
C GLU A 210 2.66 18.24 4.63
N LYS A 211 1.84 18.20 5.66
CA LYS A 211 0.61 19.03 5.77
C LYS A 211 -0.24 19.00 4.51
N GLY A 212 -0.43 17.81 3.93
CA GLY A 212 -1.24 17.60 2.74
C GLY A 212 -0.62 18.04 1.40
N HIS A 213 0.68 18.37 1.37
CA HIS A 213 1.40 18.76 0.15
C HIS A 213 2.59 17.84 -0.10
N ILE A 214 2.85 17.49 -1.35
CA ILE A 214 4.13 16.88 -1.72
C ILE A 214 5.22 17.96 -1.62
N ARG A 215 6.27 17.69 -0.85
CA ARG A 215 7.40 18.60 -0.62
C ARG A 215 8.67 18.14 -1.30
N TYR A 216 8.76 16.84 -1.57
CA TYR A 216 9.90 16.24 -2.22
C TYR A 216 9.45 15.08 -3.11
N GLU A 217 10.16 14.91 -4.23
CA GLU A 217 10.11 13.74 -5.09
C GLU A 217 11.52 13.42 -5.57
N GLY A 218 11.94 12.17 -5.48
CA GLY A 218 13.25 11.74 -5.95
C GLY A 218 13.44 10.23 -5.85
N SER A 219 14.56 9.72 -6.39
CA SER A 219 14.91 8.32 -6.20
C SER A 219 15.24 8.04 -4.73
N ALA A 220 14.94 6.81 -4.26
CA ALA A 220 15.29 6.39 -2.90
C ALA A 220 16.80 6.54 -2.64
N HIS A 221 17.64 6.27 -3.64
CA HIS A 221 19.08 6.48 -3.55
C HIS A 221 19.46 7.96 -3.31
N ALA A 222 18.89 8.90 -4.08
CA ALA A 222 19.14 10.33 -3.90
C ALA A 222 18.66 10.82 -2.53
N PHE A 223 17.48 10.37 -2.10
CA PHE A 223 16.93 10.69 -0.77
C PHE A 223 17.80 10.14 0.36
N SER A 224 18.32 8.91 0.24
CA SER A 224 19.20 8.30 1.23
C SER A 224 20.55 9.02 1.34
N ALA A 225 21.10 9.53 0.23
CA ALA A 225 22.38 10.21 0.18
C ALA A 225 22.37 11.65 0.74
N ASP A 226 21.20 12.29 0.83
CA ASP A 226 21.05 13.68 1.26
C ASP A 226 20.49 13.79 2.67
N GLU A 227 21.39 13.95 3.67
CA GLU A 227 21.00 14.14 5.06
C GLU A 227 20.19 15.43 5.30
N SER A 228 20.45 16.48 4.50
CA SER A 228 19.75 17.76 4.66
C SER A 228 18.26 17.63 4.34
N ILE A 229 17.92 16.87 3.31
CA ILE A 229 16.53 16.55 2.95
C ILE A 229 15.87 15.74 4.05
N ARG A 230 16.56 14.71 4.58
CA ARG A 230 16.01 13.88 5.68
C ARG A 230 15.76 14.71 6.93
N HIS A 231 16.71 15.54 7.36
CA HIS A 231 16.52 16.43 8.51
C HIS A 231 15.41 17.46 8.28
N GLN A 232 15.33 18.03 7.09
CA GLN A 232 14.32 19.06 6.78
C GLN A 232 12.88 18.54 6.92
N PHE A 233 12.60 17.32 6.44
CA PHE A 233 11.22 16.82 6.34
C PHE A 233 10.82 15.81 7.40
N LEU A 234 11.77 15.16 8.05
CA LEU A 234 11.49 14.08 8.98
C LEU A 234 11.83 14.45 10.45
N ALA A 235 12.54 15.56 10.67
CA ALA A 235 12.94 16.05 12.01
C ALA A 235 13.50 14.91 12.88
N LEU A 236 14.51 14.20 12.35
CA LEU A 236 15.32 13.23 13.09
C LEU A 236 16.41 13.93 13.88
#